data_048ef8d77228e810cc443b5bf986de63
#
_entry.id   048ef8d77228e810cc443b5bf986de63
#
_cell.length_a   1.000
_cell.length_b   1.000
_cell.length_c   1.000
_cell.angle_alpha   90.00
_cell.angle_beta   90.00
_cell.angle_gamma   90.00
#
_symmetry.space_group_name_H-M   'P 1'
#
loop_
_entity.id
_entity.type
_entity.pdbx_description
1 polymer ?
#
loop_
_entity_poly.entity_id
_entity_poly.type
_entity_poly.pdbx_seq_one_letter_code
_entity_poly.pdbx_strand_id
1 'polypeptide(L)'
;MDYTYASKELGASISVLDFFEKKGLIKIESQEMYRIPKNSGLVKEDGELSLNQEQQEAVAEIFQEWQKPEPRPALLFGVTGSGKTQVYMRLIQEVLEEGKQAIVLIPEIALTYQTVRRFYAM
;
A
#
# COMPACT_ATOMS: atom_id res chain seq x y z
N MET A 1 11.92 8.12 -20.58
CA MET A 1 12.35 9.38 -19.88
C MET A 1 11.10 10.08 -19.41
N ASP A 2 11.06 10.50 -18.16
CA ASP A 2 9.92 11.24 -17.59
C ASP A 2 9.84 12.66 -18.20
N TYR A 3 8.62 13.12 -18.48
CA TYR A 3 8.37 14.48 -18.98
C TYR A 3 8.94 15.58 -18.05
N THR A 4 8.81 15.37 -16.72
CA THR A 4 9.35 16.30 -15.71
C THR A 4 10.86 16.41 -15.79
N TYR A 5 11.55 15.29 -16.05
CA TYR A 5 12.99 15.27 -16.26
C TYR A 5 13.38 16.00 -17.55
N ALA A 6 12.71 15.69 -18.65
CA ALA A 6 12.98 16.35 -19.94
C ALA A 6 12.77 17.86 -19.88
N SER A 7 11.71 18.32 -19.19
CA SER A 7 11.41 19.75 -19.03
C SER A 7 12.41 20.47 -18.11
N LYS A 8 12.81 19.83 -17.00
CA LYS A 8 13.61 20.46 -15.94
C LYS A 8 15.11 20.39 -16.19
N GLU A 9 15.60 19.26 -16.69
CA GLU A 9 17.03 19.03 -16.90
C GLU A 9 17.49 19.39 -18.30
N LEU A 10 16.64 19.20 -19.32
CA LEU A 10 16.97 19.50 -20.71
C LEU A 10 16.37 20.83 -21.19
N GLY A 11 15.57 21.52 -20.37
CA GLY A 11 14.91 22.76 -20.74
C GLY A 11 13.92 22.63 -21.92
N ALA A 12 13.46 21.40 -22.20
CA ALA A 12 12.57 21.12 -23.32
C ALA A 12 11.14 21.56 -23.00
N SER A 13 10.60 22.50 -23.77
CA SER A 13 9.18 22.88 -23.67
C SER A 13 8.29 21.83 -24.35
N ILE A 14 7.00 21.81 -24.01
CA ILE A 14 5.99 20.92 -24.62
C ILE A 14 6.03 21.04 -26.15
N SER A 15 6.09 22.25 -26.67
CA SER A 15 6.12 22.51 -28.11
C SER A 15 7.33 21.90 -28.82
N VAL A 16 8.47 21.82 -28.14
CA VAL A 16 9.68 21.20 -28.67
C VAL A 16 9.51 19.67 -28.69
N LEU A 17 8.94 19.09 -27.64
CA LEU A 17 8.66 17.67 -27.59
C LEU A 17 7.65 17.24 -28.64
N ASP A 18 6.56 17.99 -28.81
CA ASP A 18 5.56 17.76 -29.87
C ASP A 18 6.16 17.87 -31.28
N PHE A 19 7.09 18.80 -31.49
CA PHE A 19 7.80 18.89 -32.75
C PHE A 19 8.63 17.67 -33.06
N PHE A 20 9.37 17.13 -32.08
CA PHE A 20 10.16 15.92 -32.24
C PHE A 20 9.29 14.68 -32.43
N GLU A 21 8.14 14.60 -31.74
CA GLU A 21 7.20 13.53 -31.94
C GLU A 21 6.62 13.52 -33.37
N LYS A 22 6.20 14.69 -33.88
CA LYS A 22 5.72 14.83 -35.26
C LYS A 22 6.78 14.48 -36.31
N LYS A 23 8.05 14.63 -35.97
CA LYS A 23 9.18 14.22 -36.82
C LYS A 23 9.52 12.73 -36.68
N GLY A 24 8.84 11.99 -35.81
CA GLY A 24 9.11 10.57 -35.56
C GLY A 24 10.43 10.28 -34.83
N LEU A 25 11.04 11.29 -34.22
CA LEU A 25 12.30 11.17 -33.49
C LEU A 25 12.12 10.70 -32.05
N ILE A 26 10.96 10.96 -31.48
CA ILE A 26 10.57 10.51 -30.14
C ILE A 26 9.12 10.02 -30.20
N LYS A 27 8.72 9.25 -29.19
CA LYS A 27 7.33 8.83 -28.95
C LYS A 27 6.94 9.25 -27.55
N ILE A 28 5.83 9.98 -27.41
CA ILE A 28 5.29 10.39 -26.14
C ILE A 28 4.20 9.39 -25.76
N GLU A 29 4.39 8.69 -24.64
CA GLU A 29 3.41 7.75 -24.10
C GLU A 29 2.95 8.26 -22.74
N SER A 30 1.64 8.27 -22.53
CA SER A 30 1.07 8.53 -21.22
C SER A 30 1.07 7.22 -20.42
N GLN A 31 1.84 7.17 -19.35
CA GLN A 31 1.88 6.04 -18.45
C GLN A 31 1.23 6.43 -17.12
N GLU A 32 0.26 5.65 -16.67
CA GLU A 32 -0.26 5.81 -15.32
C GLU A 32 0.83 5.43 -14.32
N MET A 33 1.37 6.43 -13.64
CA MET A 33 2.31 6.20 -12.55
C MET A 33 1.57 6.34 -11.22
N TYR A 34 1.47 5.25 -10.49
CA TYR A 34 1.07 5.32 -9.11
C TYR A 34 2.13 6.12 -8.34
N ARG A 35 1.72 7.26 -7.79
CA ARG A 35 2.60 8.07 -6.94
C ARG A 35 2.76 7.39 -5.59
N ILE A 36 3.72 6.50 -5.50
CA ILE A 36 4.20 6.05 -4.20
C ILE A 36 4.94 7.26 -3.59
N PRO A 37 4.56 7.73 -2.39
CA PRO A 37 5.24 8.84 -1.75
C PRO A 37 6.73 8.51 -1.57
N LYS A 38 7.61 9.19 -2.30
CA LYS A 38 9.07 8.96 -2.26
C LYS A 38 9.72 9.32 -0.93
N ASN A 39 8.98 9.89 0.02
CA ASN A 39 9.49 10.37 1.32
C ASN A 39 8.97 9.57 2.52
N SER A 40 8.60 8.33 2.33
CA SER A 40 8.61 7.46 3.48
C SER A 40 10.07 7.16 3.79
N GLY A 41 10.67 7.93 4.69
CA GLY A 41 11.74 7.43 5.54
C GLY A 41 11.14 6.25 6.29
N LEU A 42 11.09 5.11 5.60
CA LEU A 42 10.65 3.83 6.14
C LEU A 42 11.71 3.47 7.17
N VAL A 43 11.52 3.96 8.38
CA VAL A 43 12.07 3.27 9.54
C VAL A 43 11.37 1.93 9.50
N LYS A 44 12.07 0.90 9.04
CA LYS A 44 11.73 -0.46 9.41
C LYS A 44 11.75 -0.44 10.93
N GLU A 45 10.58 -0.37 11.55
CA GLU A 45 10.45 -0.85 12.89
C GLU A 45 10.67 -2.36 12.77
N ASP A 46 11.93 -2.79 12.95
CA ASP A 46 12.33 -4.19 13.09
C ASP A 46 11.77 -4.76 14.41
N GLY A 47 10.49 -4.59 14.62
CA GLY A 47 9.72 -5.25 15.66
C GLY A 47 8.88 -6.30 14.99
N GLU A 48 9.23 -7.58 15.18
CA GLU A 48 8.26 -8.64 14.99
C GLU A 48 6.94 -8.18 15.61
N LEU A 49 5.86 -8.21 14.83
CA LEU A 49 4.50 -7.95 15.34
C LEU A 49 4.20 -8.99 16.43
N SER A 50 4.62 -8.70 17.66
CA SER A 50 4.34 -9.59 18.77
C SER A 50 2.87 -9.43 19.15
N LEU A 51 2.07 -10.35 18.66
CA LEU A 51 0.66 -10.45 19.01
C LEU A 51 0.52 -11.10 20.38
N ASN A 52 -0.38 -10.57 21.22
CA ASN A 52 -0.78 -11.25 22.44
C ASN A 52 -1.65 -12.48 22.11
N GLN A 53 -1.97 -13.28 23.13
CA GLN A 53 -2.71 -14.51 22.93
C GLN A 53 -4.08 -14.30 22.28
N GLU A 54 -4.86 -13.32 22.73
CA GLU A 54 -6.19 -13.00 22.16
C GLU A 54 -6.11 -12.57 20.70
N GLN A 55 -5.10 -11.81 20.35
CA GLN A 55 -4.86 -11.37 18.97
C GLN A 55 -4.44 -12.55 18.07
N GLN A 56 -3.62 -13.47 18.57
CA GLN A 56 -3.25 -14.69 17.85
C GLN A 56 -4.46 -15.59 17.61
N GLU A 57 -5.31 -15.76 18.61
CA GLU A 57 -6.56 -16.53 18.49
C GLU A 57 -7.48 -15.90 17.44
N ALA A 58 -7.66 -14.57 17.45
CA ALA A 58 -8.46 -13.86 16.46
C ALA A 58 -7.91 -14.02 15.03
N VAL A 59 -6.60 -13.97 14.84
CA VAL A 59 -5.96 -14.21 13.53
C VAL A 59 -6.23 -15.65 13.09
N ALA A 60 -6.04 -16.64 13.98
CA ALA A 60 -6.25 -18.03 13.65
C ALA A 60 -7.70 -18.34 13.27
N GLU A 61 -8.68 -17.79 14.00
CA GLU A 61 -10.11 -17.96 13.68
C GLU A 61 -10.47 -17.38 12.30
N ILE A 62 -9.94 -16.19 11.95
CA ILE A 62 -10.16 -15.56 10.65
C ILE A 62 -9.56 -16.43 9.54
N PHE A 63 -8.34 -16.95 9.73
CA PHE A 63 -7.72 -17.84 8.75
C PHE A 63 -8.49 -19.12 8.54
N GLN A 64 -8.99 -19.73 9.59
CA GLN A 64 -9.84 -20.92 9.50
C GLN A 64 -11.12 -20.63 8.70
N GLU A 65 -11.73 -19.46 8.90
CA GLU A 65 -12.90 -19.06 8.12
C GLU A 65 -12.56 -18.89 6.64
N TRP A 66 -11.40 -18.29 6.31
CA TRP A 66 -10.97 -18.07 4.93
C TRP A 66 -10.68 -19.35 4.14
N GLN A 67 -10.34 -20.44 4.81
CA GLN A 67 -10.11 -21.74 4.19
C GLN A 67 -11.39 -22.49 3.81
N LYS A 68 -12.54 -22.01 4.21
CA LYS A 68 -13.83 -22.61 3.85
C LYS A 68 -14.17 -22.36 2.38
N PRO A 69 -14.93 -23.27 1.75
CA PRO A 69 -15.38 -23.09 0.37
C PRO A 69 -16.19 -21.79 0.15
N GLU A 70 -16.94 -21.37 1.17
CA GLU A 70 -17.74 -20.15 1.21
C GLU A 70 -17.39 -19.36 2.49
N PRO A 71 -16.31 -18.58 2.47
CA PRO A 71 -15.90 -17.82 3.64
C PRO A 71 -16.88 -16.69 3.93
N ARG A 72 -17.21 -16.51 5.20
CA ARG A 72 -18.07 -15.44 5.67
C ARG A 72 -17.24 -14.22 6.08
N PRO A 73 -17.82 -13.00 6.03
CA PRO A 73 -17.17 -11.82 6.59
C PRO A 73 -16.91 -12.00 8.09
N ALA A 74 -15.71 -11.60 8.52
CA ALA A 74 -15.32 -11.58 9.93
C ALA A 74 -15.44 -10.16 10.50
N LEU A 75 -15.98 -10.03 11.69
CA LEU A 75 -16.02 -8.77 12.44
C LEU A 75 -15.06 -8.83 13.61
N LEU A 76 -13.99 -8.05 13.55
CA LEU A 76 -13.07 -7.90 14.68
C LEU A 76 -13.58 -6.79 15.60
N PHE A 77 -14.11 -7.18 16.75
CA PHE A 77 -14.63 -6.27 17.77
C PHE A 77 -13.59 -6.00 18.86
N GLY A 78 -13.51 -4.76 19.33
CA GLY A 78 -12.63 -4.39 20.44
C GLY A 78 -12.60 -2.88 20.66
N VAL A 79 -12.25 -2.48 21.87
CA VAL A 79 -12.12 -1.06 22.26
C VAL A 79 -11.00 -0.35 21.51
N THR A 80 -10.99 0.98 21.53
CA THR A 80 -9.89 1.77 20.99
C THR A 80 -8.60 1.44 21.76
N GLY A 81 -7.52 1.20 21.02
CA GLY A 81 -6.22 0.83 21.64
C GLY A 81 -6.06 -0.66 21.95
N SER A 82 -7.05 -1.53 21.70
CA SER A 82 -6.94 -2.98 21.91
C SER A 82 -5.98 -3.70 20.94
N GLY A 83 -5.34 -2.96 20.02
CA GLY A 83 -4.39 -3.54 19.07
C GLY A 83 -5.03 -4.16 17.82
N LYS A 84 -6.28 -3.84 17.48
CA LYS A 84 -6.93 -4.32 16.24
C LYS A 84 -6.08 -4.09 14.99
N THR A 85 -5.36 -2.97 14.94
CA THR A 85 -4.46 -2.66 13.82
C THR A 85 -3.37 -3.71 13.66
N GLN A 86 -2.83 -4.25 14.74
CA GLN A 86 -1.81 -5.32 14.68
C GLN A 86 -2.39 -6.61 14.11
N VAL A 87 -3.63 -6.95 14.45
CA VAL A 87 -4.34 -8.09 13.87
C VAL A 87 -4.51 -7.90 12.36
N TYR A 88 -4.98 -6.72 11.91
CA TYR A 88 -5.10 -6.43 10.48
C TYR A 88 -3.76 -6.50 9.75
N MET A 89 -2.70 -5.95 10.34
CA MET A 89 -1.37 -5.99 9.74
C MET A 89 -0.88 -7.43 9.59
N ARG A 90 -1.08 -8.28 10.60
CA ARG A 90 -0.71 -9.69 10.51
C ARG A 90 -1.49 -10.43 9.43
N LEU A 91 -2.80 -10.20 9.32
CA LEU A 91 -3.64 -10.79 8.28
C LEU A 91 -3.19 -10.35 6.87
N ILE A 92 -2.86 -9.08 6.69
CA ILE A 92 -2.36 -8.56 5.41
C ILE A 92 -1.02 -9.21 5.06
N GLN A 93 -0.11 -9.31 6.02
CA GLN A 93 1.20 -9.92 5.82
C GLN A 93 1.07 -11.36 5.31
N GLU A 94 0.24 -12.18 5.92
CA GLU A 94 -0.03 -13.57 5.48
C GLU A 94 -0.56 -13.63 4.04
N VAL A 95 -1.50 -12.73 3.69
CA VAL A 95 -2.05 -12.63 2.33
C VAL A 95 -0.96 -12.27 1.31
N LEU A 96 -0.06 -11.36 1.67
CA LEU A 96 1.05 -10.95 0.82
C LEU A 96 2.11 -12.07 0.69
N GLU A 97 2.39 -12.80 1.76
CA GLU A 97 3.30 -13.96 1.75
C GLU A 97 2.78 -15.09 0.84
N GLU A 98 1.46 -15.23 0.72
CA GLU A 98 0.83 -16.13 -0.27
C GLU A 98 0.86 -15.60 -1.72
N GLY A 99 1.48 -14.45 -1.98
CA GLY A 99 1.54 -13.81 -3.29
C GLY A 99 0.20 -13.20 -3.75
N LYS A 100 -0.74 -13.00 -2.83
CA LYS A 100 -2.05 -12.39 -3.08
C LYS A 100 -2.00 -10.88 -2.82
N GLN A 101 -3.10 -10.19 -3.06
CA GLN A 101 -3.26 -8.75 -2.84
C GLN A 101 -4.30 -8.49 -1.75
N ALA A 102 -4.09 -7.42 -0.98
CA ALA A 102 -5.02 -6.95 0.03
C ALA A 102 -5.50 -5.53 -0.29
N ILE A 103 -6.76 -5.25 -0.03
CA ILE A 103 -7.33 -3.91 -0.11
C ILE A 103 -7.75 -3.49 1.29
N VAL A 104 -7.20 -2.37 1.76
CA VAL A 104 -7.51 -1.81 3.07
C VAL A 104 -8.30 -0.52 2.91
N LEU A 105 -9.54 -0.52 3.38
CA LEU A 105 -10.39 0.66 3.38
C LEU A 105 -10.35 1.32 4.76
N ILE A 106 -9.84 2.53 4.82
CA ILE A 106 -9.72 3.29 6.07
C ILE A 106 -10.62 4.52 5.97
N PRO A 107 -11.51 4.78 6.94
CA PRO A 107 -12.28 6.01 6.97
C PRO A 107 -11.34 7.22 7.01
N GLU A 108 -11.64 8.28 6.27
CA GLU A 108 -10.83 9.49 6.14
C GLU A 108 -10.45 10.09 7.51
N ILE A 109 -11.37 10.05 8.48
CA ILE A 109 -11.17 10.53 9.85
C ILE A 109 -10.08 9.72 10.61
N ALA A 110 -9.89 8.45 10.27
CA ALA A 110 -8.90 7.56 10.90
C ALA A 110 -7.56 7.56 10.16
N LEU A 111 -7.44 8.29 9.06
CA LEU A 111 -6.26 8.32 8.20
C LEU A 111 -5.20 9.25 8.80
N THR A 112 -4.65 8.86 9.95
CA THR A 112 -3.51 9.57 10.51
C THR A 112 -2.25 9.20 9.75
N TYR A 113 -1.30 10.14 9.64
CA TYR A 113 0.01 9.90 9.05
C TYR A 113 0.72 8.67 9.65
N GLN A 114 0.52 8.42 10.95
CA GLN A 114 1.07 7.26 11.65
C GLN A 114 0.46 5.94 11.17
N THR A 115 -0.85 5.90 10.95
CA THR A 115 -1.55 4.71 10.44
C THR A 115 -1.05 4.36 9.04
N VAL A 116 -0.97 5.36 8.16
CA VAL A 116 -0.47 5.20 6.79
C VAL A 116 0.98 4.71 6.80
N ARG A 117 1.86 5.29 7.62
CA ARG A 117 3.26 4.85 7.73
C ARG A 117 3.40 3.39 8.14
N ARG A 118 2.59 2.90 9.07
CA ARG A 118 2.64 1.51 9.51
C ARG A 118 2.33 0.54 8.37
N PHE A 119 1.33 0.83 7.54
CA PHE A 119 1.00 0.00 6.39
C PHE A 119 2.07 0.04 5.27
N TYR A 120 2.80 1.15 5.12
CA TYR A 120 3.88 1.24 4.15
C TYR A 120 5.21 0.64 4.64
N ALA A 121 5.34 0.37 5.93
CA ALA A 121 6.56 -0.22 6.52
C ALA A 121 6.56 -1.77 6.48
N MET A 122 5.47 -2.38 6.05
CA MET A 122 5.36 -3.82 5.79
C MET A 122 5.98 -4.17 4.43
#